data_61b0012d96b0480f7502f17f56a76feb
#
_entry.id   61b0012d96b0480f7502f17f56a76feb
#
_cell.length_a   1.000
_cell.length_b   1.000
_cell.length_c   1.000
_cell.angle_alpha   90.00
_cell.angle_beta   90.00
_cell.angle_gamma   90.00
#
_symmetry.space_group_name_H-M   'P 1'
#
loop_
_entity.id
_entity.type
_entity.pdbx_description
1 polymer ?
#
loop_
_entity_poly.entity_id
_entity_poly.type
_entity_poly.pdbx_seq_one_letter_code
_entity_poly.pdbx_strand_id
1 'polypeptide(L)'
;MFMKHLWRLLSIRVSAFRRFFFLLLLISFAGTASAGQAALSITDDFGNEVTLQAPAKRIVALYGSFNEILYAMDLGDRLVARTAADHYPEQITALPSIGTHMRPNPELIVALKPDLVLQMAGRSQAATALEPLKTRGIPCAMFKVASFEEMFFMVRRLGVLTGEPESASGLIESMNARLDSVLQKYVTSSVLPSVFFEIRYPNLLAAGQGSIVNDIIRHAGGINCISNHKKIVRMGEEELMRLNPRTYVYQTGRMNPSPVRPDERSHFKLIDAVRNKRILKVDESVFSRPGPRNVEAVEILADFLFNNKEK
;
A
#
# COMPACT_ATOMS: atom_id res chain seq x y z
N MET A 1 2.81 -91.27 18.35
CA MET A 1 2.30 -90.59 17.14
C MET A 1 1.71 -89.18 17.42
N PHE A 2 1.71 -88.74 18.65
CA PHE A 2 1.05 -87.50 19.08
C PHE A 2 1.96 -86.24 19.10
N MET A 3 3.29 -86.40 19.16
CA MET A 3 4.24 -85.22 19.33
C MET A 3 4.65 -84.54 18.02
N LYS A 4 4.44 -85.18 16.86
CA LYS A 4 4.79 -84.54 15.55
C LYS A 4 3.74 -83.54 15.06
N HIS A 5 2.47 -83.61 15.52
CA HIS A 5 1.42 -82.67 15.14
C HIS A 5 1.48 -81.38 15.92
N LEU A 6 1.99 -81.34 17.15
CA LEU A 6 2.05 -80.18 17.98
C LEU A 6 3.14 -79.17 17.47
N TRP A 7 4.23 -79.62 16.90
CA TRP A 7 5.29 -78.81 16.36
C TRP A 7 4.91 -78.10 15.03
N ARG A 8 4.05 -78.70 14.23
CA ARG A 8 3.58 -78.09 13.00
C ARG A 8 2.60 -76.93 13.25
N LEU A 9 1.79 -76.99 14.29
CA LEU A 9 0.84 -75.98 14.64
C LEU A 9 1.51 -74.78 15.30
N LEU A 10 2.61 -74.93 16.07
CA LEU A 10 3.37 -73.90 16.65
C LEU A 10 4.22 -73.12 15.60
N SER A 11 4.80 -73.85 14.61
CA SER A 11 5.58 -73.18 13.56
C SER A 11 4.76 -72.32 12.62
N ILE A 12 3.50 -72.65 12.36
CA ILE A 12 2.59 -71.82 11.52
C ILE A 12 2.16 -70.55 12.24
N ARG A 13 1.93 -70.62 13.56
CA ARG A 13 1.54 -69.43 14.34
C ARG A 13 2.68 -68.39 14.49
N VAL A 14 3.92 -68.82 14.64
CA VAL A 14 5.08 -67.96 14.75
C VAL A 14 5.42 -67.28 13.41
N SER A 15 5.19 -67.97 12.27
CA SER A 15 5.43 -67.35 10.95
C SER A 15 4.34 -66.34 10.57
N ALA A 16 3.09 -66.56 10.96
CA ALA A 16 1.99 -65.61 10.74
C ALA A 16 2.15 -64.36 11.59
N PHE A 17 2.58 -64.47 12.85
CA PHE A 17 2.84 -63.33 13.74
C PHE A 17 4.03 -62.49 13.29
N ARG A 18 5.11 -63.12 12.76
CA ARG A 18 6.26 -62.40 12.20
C ARG A 18 5.93 -61.64 10.90
N ARG A 19 5.04 -62.22 10.06
CA ARG A 19 4.58 -61.52 8.83
C ARG A 19 3.63 -60.38 9.13
N PHE A 20 2.82 -60.46 10.17
CA PHE A 20 1.92 -59.40 10.60
C PHE A 20 2.68 -58.24 11.27
N PHE A 21 3.73 -58.55 12.03
CA PHE A 21 4.59 -57.52 12.66
C PHE A 21 5.45 -56.78 11.63
N PHE A 22 5.91 -57.46 10.57
CA PHE A 22 6.64 -56.80 9.47
C PHE A 22 5.72 -55.93 8.60
N LEU A 23 4.45 -56.33 8.44
CA LEU A 23 3.47 -55.52 7.72
C LEU A 23 3.08 -54.26 8.50
N LEU A 24 2.97 -54.35 9.82
CA LEU A 24 2.71 -53.20 10.71
C LEU A 24 3.90 -52.25 10.79
N LEU A 25 5.14 -52.74 10.69
CA LEU A 25 6.35 -51.89 10.67
C LEU A 25 6.52 -51.15 9.33
N LEU A 26 6.01 -51.67 8.22
CA LEU A 26 6.02 -51.01 6.91
C LEU A 26 4.94 -49.93 6.76
N ILE A 27 3.86 -49.99 7.53
CA ILE A 27 2.82 -48.96 7.53
C ILE A 27 3.21 -47.76 8.41
N SER A 28 4.11 -47.92 9.37
CA SER A 28 4.58 -46.85 10.25
C SER A 28 5.59 -45.91 9.59
N PHE A 29 6.04 -46.18 8.37
CA PHE A 29 6.98 -45.35 7.62
C PHE A 29 6.32 -44.68 6.40
N ALA A 30 4.98 -44.57 6.39
CA ALA A 30 4.30 -43.57 5.60
C ALA A 30 4.65 -42.25 6.26
N GLY A 31 5.88 -41.76 6.00
CA GLY A 31 6.34 -40.45 6.39
C GLY A 31 5.29 -39.48 5.93
N THR A 32 4.81 -38.65 6.84
CA THR A 32 4.14 -37.42 6.51
C THR A 32 5.11 -36.63 5.61
N ALA A 33 4.98 -36.82 4.30
CA ALA A 33 5.50 -35.87 3.35
C ALA A 33 4.78 -34.56 3.75
N SER A 34 5.44 -33.79 4.60
CA SER A 34 5.08 -32.40 4.78
C SER A 34 5.08 -31.83 3.36
N ALA A 35 3.92 -31.62 2.80
CA ALA A 35 3.80 -30.89 1.55
C ALA A 35 4.51 -29.56 1.84
N GLY A 36 5.73 -29.43 1.39
CA GLY A 36 6.51 -28.22 1.55
C GLY A 36 5.66 -27.11 1.00
N GLN A 37 5.18 -26.22 1.86
CA GLN A 37 4.40 -25.06 1.45
C GLN A 37 5.24 -24.35 0.39
N ALA A 38 4.71 -24.21 -0.82
CA ALA A 38 5.44 -23.56 -1.90
C ALA A 38 5.89 -22.17 -1.43
N ALA A 39 7.14 -21.86 -1.65
CA ALA A 39 7.69 -20.55 -1.28
C ALA A 39 6.87 -19.46 -1.94
N LEU A 40 6.50 -18.45 -1.18
CA LEU A 40 5.79 -17.28 -1.68
C LEU A 40 6.80 -16.32 -2.30
N SER A 41 6.65 -16.00 -3.58
CA SER A 41 7.59 -15.12 -4.28
C SER A 41 6.85 -14.06 -5.08
N ILE A 42 7.41 -12.86 -5.05
CA ILE A 42 7.02 -11.73 -5.90
C ILE A 42 8.27 -11.05 -6.48
N THR A 43 8.09 -10.35 -7.58
CA THR A 43 9.05 -9.34 -8.04
C THR A 43 8.58 -7.97 -7.58
N ASP A 44 9.44 -7.19 -6.90
CA ASP A 44 9.15 -5.83 -6.49
C ASP A 44 9.28 -4.84 -7.68
N ASP A 45 8.96 -3.55 -7.47
CA ASP A 45 8.97 -2.56 -8.56
C ASP A 45 10.39 -2.14 -8.99
N PHE A 46 11.43 -2.75 -8.40
CA PHE A 46 12.84 -2.54 -8.75
C PHE A 46 13.50 -3.79 -9.32
N GLY A 47 12.70 -4.83 -9.62
CA GLY A 47 13.16 -6.07 -10.21
C GLY A 47 13.81 -7.03 -9.20
N ASN A 48 13.70 -6.78 -7.90
CA ASN A 48 14.19 -7.71 -6.89
C ASN A 48 13.16 -8.82 -6.64
N GLU A 49 13.61 -10.07 -6.63
CA GLU A 49 12.81 -11.19 -6.19
C GLU A 49 12.77 -11.23 -4.66
N VAL A 50 11.58 -11.25 -4.10
CA VAL A 50 11.33 -11.34 -2.65
C VAL A 50 10.62 -12.65 -2.37
N THR A 51 11.34 -13.59 -1.72
CA THR A 51 10.85 -14.92 -1.45
C THR A 51 10.71 -15.16 0.04
N LEU A 52 9.57 -15.68 0.46
CA LEU A 52 9.26 -16.08 1.84
C LEU A 52 8.97 -17.57 1.90
N GLN A 53 9.45 -18.26 2.94
CA GLN A 53 9.19 -19.68 3.16
C GLN A 53 7.81 -19.95 3.78
N ALA A 54 7.18 -18.91 4.33
CA ALA A 54 5.85 -18.93 4.91
C ALA A 54 5.22 -17.52 4.81
N PRO A 55 3.89 -17.38 4.91
CA PRO A 55 3.22 -16.09 4.94
C PRO A 55 3.79 -15.15 6.01
N ALA A 56 4.02 -13.89 5.65
CA ALA A 56 4.54 -12.88 6.56
C ALA A 56 3.57 -12.64 7.73
N LYS A 57 4.12 -12.71 8.96
CA LYS A 57 3.38 -12.51 10.22
C LYS A 57 3.96 -11.39 11.08
N ARG A 58 5.17 -10.93 10.79
CA ARG A 58 5.88 -9.89 11.53
C ARG A 58 6.39 -8.84 10.54
N ILE A 59 5.53 -7.90 10.23
CA ILE A 59 5.77 -6.93 9.15
C ILE A 59 6.22 -5.60 9.74
N VAL A 60 7.28 -5.03 9.20
CA VAL A 60 7.67 -3.65 9.43
C VAL A 60 7.39 -2.84 8.18
N ALA A 61 6.48 -1.88 8.27
CA ALA A 61 6.15 -0.96 7.19
C ALA A 61 6.88 0.38 7.40
N LEU A 62 7.78 0.73 6.47
CA LEU A 62 8.54 1.98 6.52
C LEU A 62 7.78 3.17 5.91
N TYR A 63 6.56 2.96 5.46
CA TYR A 63 5.71 4.02 4.91
C TYR A 63 4.25 3.79 5.26
N GLY A 64 3.56 4.81 5.75
CA GLY A 64 2.22 4.71 6.33
C GLY A 64 1.13 4.13 5.41
N SER A 65 1.32 4.17 4.09
CA SER A 65 0.40 3.52 3.14
C SER A 65 0.24 2.03 3.40
N PHE A 66 1.33 1.32 3.71
CA PHE A 66 1.28 -0.12 3.99
C PHE A 66 0.52 -0.42 5.27
N ASN A 67 0.66 0.44 6.29
CA ASN A 67 -0.11 0.31 7.52
C ASN A 67 -1.61 0.37 7.22
N GLU A 68 -2.03 1.38 6.45
CA GLU A 68 -3.43 1.56 6.07
C GLU A 68 -3.96 0.39 5.23
N ILE A 69 -3.16 -0.10 4.27
CA ILE A 69 -3.51 -1.25 3.43
C ILE A 69 -3.63 -2.52 4.26
N LEU A 70 -2.65 -2.82 5.13
CA LEU A 70 -2.67 -4.02 5.95
C LEU A 70 -3.84 -4.00 6.95
N TYR A 71 -4.15 -2.86 7.54
CA TYR A 71 -5.36 -2.73 8.37
C TYR A 71 -6.65 -2.91 7.55
N ALA A 72 -6.70 -2.38 6.33
CA ALA A 72 -7.86 -2.56 5.44
C ALA A 72 -8.02 -4.00 4.93
N MET A 73 -6.97 -4.81 5.01
CA MET A 73 -6.95 -6.26 4.73
C MET A 73 -7.17 -7.12 5.99
N ASP A 74 -7.50 -6.52 7.13
CA ASP A 74 -7.59 -7.19 8.45
C ASP A 74 -6.27 -7.84 8.92
N LEU A 75 -5.13 -7.28 8.52
CA LEU A 75 -3.78 -7.75 8.85
C LEU A 75 -2.99 -6.79 9.74
N GLY A 76 -3.68 -5.87 10.41
CA GLY A 76 -3.05 -4.86 11.26
C GLY A 76 -2.28 -5.44 12.45
N ASP A 77 -2.68 -6.61 12.94
CA ASP A 77 -2.02 -7.38 14.01
C ASP A 77 -0.65 -7.92 13.61
N ARG A 78 -0.35 -8.03 12.31
CA ARG A 78 0.95 -8.45 11.79
C ARG A 78 1.99 -7.32 11.79
N LEU A 79 1.57 -6.07 11.98
CA LEU A 79 2.49 -4.95 12.11
C LEU A 79 3.17 -4.98 13.47
N VAL A 80 4.51 -4.91 13.49
CA VAL A 80 5.31 -4.97 14.72
C VAL A 80 5.98 -3.65 15.08
N ALA A 81 5.91 -2.64 14.20
CA ALA A 81 6.45 -1.31 14.41
C ALA A 81 5.75 -0.27 13.53
N ARG A 82 5.97 1.01 13.84
CA ARG A 82 5.55 2.16 13.01
C ARG A 82 6.70 3.13 12.80
N THR A 83 6.56 4.01 11.81
CA THR A 83 7.45 5.17 11.73
C THR A 83 6.94 6.31 12.64
N ALA A 84 7.80 7.27 12.95
CA ALA A 84 7.43 8.44 13.75
C ALA A 84 6.34 9.32 13.07
N ALA A 85 6.09 9.09 11.78
CA ALA A 85 5.10 9.82 11.00
C ALA A 85 3.72 9.16 10.97
N ASP A 86 3.61 7.91 11.45
CA ASP A 86 2.40 7.12 11.31
C ASP A 86 1.51 7.30 12.54
N HIS A 87 0.31 7.81 12.29
CA HIS A 87 -0.72 8.07 13.29
C HIS A 87 -2.09 7.52 12.89
N TYR A 88 -2.18 6.88 11.72
CA TYR A 88 -3.42 6.31 11.21
C TYR A 88 -3.17 4.90 10.63
N PRO A 89 -4.07 3.95 10.90
CA PRO A 89 -5.20 4.06 11.85
C PRO A 89 -4.70 4.26 13.30
N GLU A 90 -5.57 4.71 14.22
CA GLU A 90 -5.17 5.10 15.57
C GLU A 90 -4.42 3.98 16.32
N GLN A 91 -4.82 2.73 16.10
CA GLN A 91 -4.23 1.54 16.69
C GLN A 91 -2.71 1.43 16.46
N ILE A 92 -2.20 1.97 15.34
CA ILE A 92 -0.77 1.93 15.03
C ILE A 92 0.08 2.68 16.05
N THR A 93 -0.51 3.66 16.76
CA THR A 93 0.19 4.49 17.75
C THR A 93 0.69 3.71 18.96
N ALA A 94 0.10 2.56 19.25
CA ALA A 94 0.54 1.64 20.29
C ALA A 94 1.84 0.89 19.96
N LEU A 95 2.22 0.81 18.67
CA LEU A 95 3.42 0.12 18.24
C LEU A 95 4.68 0.97 18.47
N PRO A 96 5.83 0.32 18.73
CA PRO A 96 7.10 1.02 18.90
C PRO A 96 7.51 1.79 17.64
N SER A 97 8.03 3.00 17.83
CA SER A 97 8.54 3.82 16.72
C SER A 97 9.98 3.43 16.38
N ILE A 98 10.25 3.19 15.10
CA ILE A 98 11.56 2.81 14.56
C ILE A 98 12.26 3.95 13.83
N GLY A 99 11.90 5.20 14.09
CA GLY A 99 12.42 6.37 13.40
C GLY A 99 11.56 6.81 12.22
N THR A 100 12.15 7.47 11.23
CA THR A 100 11.41 7.96 10.06
C THR A 100 11.58 7.03 8.86
N HIS A 101 10.67 7.10 7.88
CA HIS A 101 10.77 6.32 6.63
C HIS A 101 12.08 6.55 5.83
N MET A 102 12.71 7.72 6.01
CA MET A 102 13.97 8.07 5.35
C MET A 102 15.20 7.67 6.17
N ARG A 103 15.05 7.54 7.48
CA ARG A 103 16.09 7.21 8.44
C ARG A 103 15.50 6.29 9.52
N PRO A 104 15.11 5.06 9.15
CA PRO A 104 14.70 4.07 10.13
C PRO A 104 15.94 3.62 10.93
N ASN A 105 15.73 3.18 12.16
CA ASN A 105 16.79 2.59 12.98
C ASN A 105 16.88 1.08 12.69
N PRO A 106 17.92 0.59 11.98
CA PRO A 106 18.02 -0.80 11.58
C PRO A 106 18.19 -1.76 12.77
N GLU A 107 18.85 -1.33 13.86
CA GLU A 107 19.03 -2.17 15.06
C GLU A 107 17.67 -2.43 15.75
N LEU A 108 16.83 -1.41 15.87
CA LEU A 108 15.47 -1.58 16.40
C LEU A 108 14.64 -2.51 15.51
N ILE A 109 14.74 -2.37 14.19
CA ILE A 109 14.02 -3.23 13.24
C ILE A 109 14.49 -4.69 13.42
N VAL A 110 15.79 -4.94 13.43
CA VAL A 110 16.34 -6.30 13.61
C VAL A 110 15.91 -6.92 14.95
N ALA A 111 15.89 -6.12 16.04
CA ALA A 111 15.46 -6.58 17.35
C ALA A 111 14.00 -7.05 17.37
N LEU A 112 13.16 -6.51 16.51
CA LEU A 112 11.77 -6.91 16.34
C LEU A 112 11.59 -8.22 15.56
N LYS A 113 12.68 -8.77 14.96
CA LYS A 113 12.68 -10.01 14.17
C LYS A 113 11.56 -10.03 13.12
N PRO A 114 11.50 -9.05 12.20
CA PRO A 114 10.52 -9.08 11.15
C PRO A 114 10.82 -10.17 10.13
N ASP A 115 9.79 -10.74 9.56
CA ASP A 115 9.87 -11.66 8.42
C ASP A 115 9.67 -10.95 7.07
N LEU A 116 9.22 -9.68 7.11
CA LEU A 116 9.08 -8.83 5.92
C LEU A 116 9.22 -7.35 6.29
N VAL A 117 9.97 -6.61 5.47
CA VAL A 117 10.05 -5.15 5.54
C VAL A 117 9.53 -4.54 4.22
N LEU A 118 8.62 -3.58 4.34
CA LEU A 118 7.99 -2.90 3.21
C LEU A 118 8.45 -1.45 3.13
N GLN A 119 8.88 -1.00 1.94
CA GLN A 119 9.30 0.37 1.70
C GLN A 119 8.64 0.94 0.44
N MET A 120 8.27 2.22 0.52
CA MET A 120 7.79 2.96 -0.65
C MET A 120 8.96 3.67 -1.33
N ALA A 121 9.06 3.53 -2.63
CA ALA A 121 10.03 4.25 -3.44
C ALA A 121 9.81 5.76 -3.31
N GLY A 122 10.91 6.47 -3.23
CA GLY A 122 10.93 7.92 -3.12
C GLY A 122 12.27 8.47 -3.59
N ARG A 123 12.96 9.18 -2.71
CA ARG A 123 14.35 9.59 -2.94
C ARG A 123 15.29 8.40 -2.82
N SER A 124 16.50 8.49 -3.35
CA SER A 124 17.55 7.45 -3.26
C SER A 124 17.76 6.89 -1.85
N GLN A 125 17.57 7.70 -0.82
CA GLN A 125 17.70 7.29 0.58
C GLN A 125 16.71 6.18 0.99
N ALA A 126 15.57 6.04 0.32
CA ALA A 126 14.61 4.98 0.63
C ALA A 126 15.18 3.58 0.34
N ALA A 127 15.92 3.43 -0.76
CA ALA A 127 16.63 2.18 -1.09
C ALA A 127 17.79 1.93 -0.13
N THR A 128 18.62 2.95 0.11
CA THR A 128 19.78 2.86 1.02
C THR A 128 19.36 2.44 2.44
N ALA A 129 18.18 2.84 2.89
CA ALA A 129 17.66 2.48 4.22
C ALA A 129 17.40 0.97 4.38
N LEU A 130 17.23 0.22 3.29
CA LEU A 130 17.01 -1.23 3.31
C LEU A 130 18.32 -2.06 3.33
N GLU A 131 19.43 -1.51 2.87
CA GLU A 131 20.68 -2.26 2.72
C GLU A 131 21.16 -2.90 4.02
N PRO A 132 21.15 -2.24 5.20
CA PRO A 132 21.52 -2.87 6.46
C PRO A 132 20.60 -4.03 6.89
N LEU A 133 19.37 -4.07 6.39
CA LEU A 133 18.39 -5.12 6.68
C LEU A 133 18.60 -6.32 5.74
N LYS A 134 18.79 -6.03 4.44
CA LYS A 134 19.09 -7.05 3.43
C LYS A 134 20.37 -7.82 3.74
N THR A 135 21.44 -7.14 4.17
CA THR A 135 22.71 -7.79 4.56
C THR A 135 22.56 -8.73 5.76
N ARG A 136 21.49 -8.57 6.56
CA ARG A 136 21.10 -9.47 7.65
C ARG A 136 20.11 -10.55 7.24
N GLY A 137 19.83 -10.70 5.94
CA GLY A 137 18.94 -11.70 5.39
C GLY A 137 17.45 -11.42 5.62
N ILE A 138 17.08 -10.18 6.00
CA ILE A 138 15.66 -9.82 6.18
C ILE A 138 15.03 -9.54 4.81
N PRO A 139 13.95 -10.22 4.43
CA PRO A 139 13.22 -9.96 3.19
C PRO A 139 12.70 -8.53 3.14
N CYS A 140 13.02 -7.80 2.07
CA CYS A 140 12.61 -6.42 1.87
C CYS A 140 11.97 -6.25 0.50
N ALA A 141 10.76 -5.69 0.44
CA ALA A 141 10.08 -5.35 -0.80
C ALA A 141 9.92 -3.83 -0.93
N MET A 142 10.22 -3.30 -2.12
CA MET A 142 10.11 -1.88 -2.42
C MET A 142 9.13 -1.63 -3.56
N PHE A 143 8.18 -0.71 -3.33
CA PHE A 143 7.09 -0.42 -4.26
C PHE A 143 7.08 1.04 -4.70
N LYS A 144 6.56 1.29 -5.90
CA LYS A 144 6.32 2.61 -6.45
C LYS A 144 4.85 2.72 -6.83
N VAL A 145 4.16 3.75 -6.32
CA VAL A 145 2.73 3.93 -6.57
C VAL A 145 2.45 5.38 -6.94
N ALA A 146 1.90 5.57 -8.13
CA ALA A 146 1.46 6.86 -8.67
C ALA A 146 0.03 6.81 -9.24
N SER A 147 -0.61 5.61 -9.26
CA SER A 147 -1.98 5.41 -9.75
C SER A 147 -2.72 4.37 -8.89
N PHE A 148 -4.05 4.29 -9.06
CA PHE A 148 -4.85 3.23 -8.45
C PHE A 148 -4.47 1.86 -9.02
N GLU A 149 -4.17 1.77 -10.30
CA GLU A 149 -3.74 0.51 -10.93
C GLU A 149 -2.44 -0.02 -10.29
N GLU A 150 -1.42 0.84 -10.14
CA GLU A 150 -0.16 0.48 -9.47
C GLU A 150 -0.40 0.11 -7.99
N MET A 151 -1.32 0.79 -7.31
CA MET A 151 -1.72 0.47 -5.93
C MET A 151 -2.39 -0.90 -5.86
N PHE A 152 -3.32 -1.23 -6.76
CA PHE A 152 -3.95 -2.54 -6.80
C PHE A 152 -2.95 -3.65 -7.13
N PHE A 153 -1.97 -3.38 -7.98
CA PHE A 153 -0.89 -4.31 -8.26
C PHE A 153 -0.04 -4.58 -7.01
N MET A 154 0.28 -3.54 -6.25
CA MET A 154 0.97 -3.66 -4.96
C MET A 154 0.13 -4.45 -3.94
N VAL A 155 -1.17 -4.17 -3.80
CA VAL A 155 -2.07 -4.87 -2.87
C VAL A 155 -2.13 -6.37 -3.18
N ARG A 156 -2.23 -6.77 -4.47
CA ARG A 156 -2.18 -8.19 -4.86
C ARG A 156 -0.89 -8.87 -4.41
N ARG A 157 0.27 -8.21 -4.61
CA ARG A 157 1.58 -8.75 -4.18
C ARG A 157 1.68 -8.84 -2.66
N LEU A 158 1.09 -7.90 -1.92
CA LEU A 158 0.98 -8.02 -0.46
C LEU A 158 0.11 -9.21 -0.07
N GLY A 159 -1.00 -9.46 -0.78
CA GLY A 159 -1.82 -10.66 -0.59
C GLY A 159 -1.01 -11.96 -0.75
N VAL A 160 -0.13 -12.04 -1.76
CA VAL A 160 0.79 -13.18 -1.94
C VAL A 160 1.75 -13.30 -0.76
N LEU A 161 2.45 -12.24 -0.39
CA LEU A 161 3.46 -12.25 0.68
C LEU A 161 2.87 -12.55 2.06
N THR A 162 1.62 -12.16 2.28
CA THR A 162 0.91 -12.41 3.55
C THR A 162 0.11 -13.71 3.56
N GLY A 163 -0.04 -14.38 2.41
CA GLY A 163 -0.89 -15.56 2.25
C GLY A 163 -2.38 -15.25 2.34
N GLU A 164 -2.78 -14.01 2.03
CA GLU A 164 -4.16 -13.52 2.13
C GLU A 164 -4.63 -12.89 0.79
N PRO A 165 -4.62 -13.66 -0.31
CA PRO A 165 -5.01 -13.12 -1.63
C PRO A 165 -6.49 -12.73 -1.69
N GLU A 166 -7.37 -13.41 -0.92
CA GLU A 166 -8.80 -13.08 -0.84
C GLU A 166 -9.02 -11.72 -0.18
N SER A 167 -8.35 -11.43 0.94
CA SER A 167 -8.41 -10.11 1.60
C SER A 167 -7.92 -9.01 0.68
N ALA A 168 -6.84 -9.26 -0.07
CA ALA A 168 -6.32 -8.32 -1.07
C ALA A 168 -7.34 -8.06 -2.18
N SER A 169 -7.97 -9.12 -2.71
CA SER A 169 -8.99 -9.01 -3.76
C SER A 169 -10.22 -8.26 -3.26
N GLY A 170 -10.71 -8.57 -2.06
CA GLY A 170 -11.85 -7.89 -1.45
C GLY A 170 -11.62 -6.39 -1.25
N LEU A 171 -10.41 -5.99 -0.81
CA LEU A 171 -10.04 -4.58 -0.71
C LEU A 171 -10.08 -3.89 -2.08
N ILE A 172 -9.49 -4.51 -3.11
CA ILE A 172 -9.46 -3.97 -4.47
C ILE A 172 -10.87 -3.82 -5.04
N GLU A 173 -11.71 -4.84 -4.88
CA GLU A 173 -13.11 -4.82 -5.34
C GLU A 173 -13.92 -3.70 -4.66
N SER A 174 -13.77 -3.55 -3.35
CA SER A 174 -14.41 -2.47 -2.58
C SER A 174 -13.97 -1.08 -3.08
N MET A 175 -12.67 -0.89 -3.33
CA MET A 175 -12.15 0.38 -3.84
C MET A 175 -12.66 0.66 -5.26
N ASN A 176 -12.64 -0.33 -6.16
CA ASN A 176 -13.15 -0.18 -7.53
C ASN A 176 -14.65 0.16 -7.55
N ALA A 177 -15.47 -0.53 -6.76
CA ALA A 177 -16.91 -0.25 -6.69
C ALA A 177 -17.20 1.20 -6.27
N ARG A 178 -16.41 1.77 -5.35
CA ARG A 178 -16.53 3.18 -4.95
C ARG A 178 -16.08 4.13 -6.07
N LEU A 179 -14.97 3.85 -6.75
CA LEU A 179 -14.50 4.64 -7.91
C LEU A 179 -15.53 4.64 -9.03
N ASP A 180 -16.11 3.49 -9.36
CA ASP A 180 -17.15 3.35 -10.38
C ASP A 180 -18.41 4.14 -9.99
N SER A 181 -18.81 4.10 -8.72
CA SER A 181 -19.93 4.89 -8.20
C SER A 181 -19.72 6.40 -8.41
N VAL A 182 -18.49 6.90 -8.20
CA VAL A 182 -18.17 8.31 -8.45
C VAL A 182 -18.29 8.63 -9.93
N LEU A 183 -17.74 7.80 -10.81
CA LEU A 183 -17.85 8.00 -12.27
C LEU A 183 -19.31 8.06 -12.74
N GLN A 184 -20.12 7.11 -12.28
CA GLN A 184 -21.54 7.05 -12.64
C GLN A 184 -22.33 8.25 -12.13
N LYS A 185 -22.03 8.72 -10.91
CA LYS A 185 -22.77 9.81 -10.27
C LYS A 185 -22.42 11.19 -10.82
N TYR A 186 -21.15 11.43 -11.10
CA TYR A 186 -20.64 12.80 -11.33
C TYR A 186 -20.16 13.06 -12.75
N VAL A 187 -19.63 12.08 -13.45
CA VAL A 187 -19.00 12.29 -14.77
C VAL A 187 -20.03 12.15 -15.88
N THR A 188 -20.98 13.08 -15.92
CA THR A 188 -22.03 13.13 -16.95
C THR A 188 -21.77 14.17 -18.04
N SER A 189 -20.77 15.03 -17.88
CA SER A 189 -20.43 16.12 -18.80
C SER A 189 -19.22 15.79 -19.66
N SER A 190 -19.24 16.22 -20.91
CA SER A 190 -18.09 16.14 -21.82
C SER A 190 -17.00 17.19 -21.51
N VAL A 191 -17.30 18.21 -20.70
CA VAL A 191 -16.36 19.28 -20.32
C VAL A 191 -15.89 19.04 -18.89
N LEU A 192 -14.67 18.55 -18.77
CA LEU A 192 -14.05 18.28 -17.47
C LEU A 192 -13.37 19.54 -16.91
N PRO A 193 -13.58 19.90 -15.62
CA PRO A 193 -12.97 21.09 -15.03
C PRO A 193 -11.46 20.92 -14.87
N SER A 194 -10.70 22.00 -15.17
CA SER A 194 -9.26 22.04 -14.90
C SER A 194 -9.00 22.24 -13.40
N VAL A 195 -8.11 21.43 -12.85
CA VAL A 195 -7.75 21.39 -11.44
C VAL A 195 -6.27 21.69 -11.28
N PHE A 196 -5.93 22.64 -10.45
CA PHE A 196 -4.58 22.87 -9.93
C PHE A 196 -4.50 22.30 -8.50
N PHE A 197 -3.48 21.49 -8.24
CA PHE A 197 -3.25 20.94 -6.90
C PHE A 197 -1.92 21.47 -6.35
N GLU A 198 -2.01 22.35 -5.34
CA GLU A 198 -0.87 22.87 -4.61
C GLU A 198 -0.41 21.90 -3.53
N ILE A 199 0.84 21.48 -3.63
CA ILE A 199 1.51 20.66 -2.59
C ILE A 199 2.09 21.54 -1.49
N ARG A 200 2.61 22.73 -1.86
CA ARG A 200 3.25 23.65 -0.89
C ARG A 200 3.33 25.08 -1.42
N TYR A 201 3.17 26.02 -0.52
CA TYR A 201 3.42 27.46 -0.70
C TYR A 201 4.04 28.04 0.59
N PRO A 202 4.90 29.08 0.56
CA PRO A 202 5.58 29.63 -0.63
C PRO A 202 6.60 28.62 -1.21
N ASN A 203 7.33 28.96 -2.25
CA ASN A 203 8.06 27.99 -3.08
C ASN A 203 7.09 26.98 -3.73
N LEU A 204 6.25 27.54 -4.62
CA LEU A 204 5.12 26.83 -5.20
C LEU A 204 5.51 25.47 -5.78
N LEU A 205 4.95 24.43 -5.19
CA LEU A 205 5.06 23.05 -5.66
C LEU A 205 3.66 22.55 -6.02
N ALA A 206 3.53 21.98 -7.20
CA ALA A 206 2.30 21.41 -7.72
C ALA A 206 2.41 19.90 -7.92
N ALA A 207 1.28 19.21 -7.90
CA ALA A 207 1.20 17.81 -8.26
C ALA A 207 1.26 17.64 -9.78
N GLY A 208 2.27 16.92 -10.27
CA GLY A 208 2.40 16.60 -11.69
C GLY A 208 1.73 15.26 -12.05
N GLN A 209 1.79 14.88 -13.33
CA GLN A 209 1.12 13.68 -13.84
C GLN A 209 1.66 12.37 -13.25
N GLY A 210 2.91 12.32 -12.78
CA GLY A 210 3.49 11.14 -12.13
C GLY A 210 3.14 11.00 -10.64
N SER A 211 2.02 11.56 -10.18
CA SER A 211 1.56 11.51 -8.79
C SER A 211 0.21 10.82 -8.65
N ILE A 212 -0.06 10.21 -7.52
CA ILE A 212 -1.39 9.67 -7.17
C ILE A 212 -2.47 10.78 -7.20
N VAL A 213 -2.09 12.03 -6.93
CA VAL A 213 -3.00 13.18 -7.00
C VAL A 213 -3.55 13.37 -8.41
N ASN A 214 -2.70 13.18 -9.43
CA ASN A 214 -3.16 13.24 -10.82
C ASN A 214 -4.23 12.17 -11.10
N ASP A 215 -4.04 10.97 -10.57
CA ASP A 215 -4.99 9.88 -10.77
C ASP A 215 -6.29 10.12 -9.99
N ILE A 216 -6.20 10.69 -8.77
CA ILE A 216 -7.36 11.16 -7.99
C ILE A 216 -8.16 12.20 -8.79
N ILE A 217 -7.48 13.22 -9.36
CA ILE A 217 -8.14 14.26 -10.16
C ILE A 217 -8.88 13.62 -11.35
N ARG A 218 -8.25 12.68 -12.04
CA ARG A 218 -8.82 11.99 -13.20
C ARG A 218 -10.07 11.18 -12.82
N HIS A 219 -10.00 10.38 -11.75
CA HIS A 219 -11.13 9.58 -11.28
C HIS A 219 -12.26 10.43 -10.68
N ALA A 220 -11.93 11.64 -10.18
CA ALA A 220 -12.93 12.61 -9.76
C ALA A 220 -13.58 13.36 -10.94
N GLY A 221 -13.23 13.07 -12.20
CA GLY A 221 -13.76 13.74 -13.38
C GLY A 221 -13.16 15.11 -13.65
N GLY A 222 -11.96 15.39 -13.16
CA GLY A 222 -11.20 16.60 -13.45
C GLY A 222 -10.03 16.37 -14.39
N ILE A 223 -9.40 17.47 -14.83
CA ILE A 223 -8.16 17.47 -15.60
C ILE A 223 -7.08 18.21 -14.79
N ASN A 224 -5.97 17.54 -14.49
CA ASN A 224 -4.82 18.21 -13.89
C ASN A 224 -4.24 19.22 -14.89
N CYS A 225 -4.19 20.48 -14.54
CA CYS A 225 -3.67 21.53 -15.42
C CYS A 225 -2.12 21.46 -15.58
N ILE A 226 -1.43 20.65 -14.77
CA ILE A 226 0.00 20.40 -14.86
C ILE A 226 0.27 19.22 -15.79
N SER A 227 0.85 19.47 -16.97
CA SER A 227 1.18 18.43 -17.97
C SER A 227 2.53 17.76 -17.75
N ASN A 228 3.32 18.20 -16.77
CA ASN A 228 4.64 17.64 -16.49
C ASN A 228 4.54 16.25 -15.82
N HIS A 229 5.29 15.27 -16.34
CA HIS A 229 5.26 13.88 -15.86
C HIS A 229 5.97 13.62 -14.53
N LYS A 230 6.63 14.63 -13.94
CA LYS A 230 7.20 14.50 -12.59
C LYS A 230 6.10 14.34 -11.55
N LYS A 231 6.43 13.66 -10.43
CA LYS A 231 5.53 13.57 -9.27
C LYS A 231 5.24 14.94 -8.66
N ILE A 232 6.28 15.76 -8.49
CA ILE A 232 6.21 17.11 -7.92
C ILE A 232 6.89 18.06 -8.89
N VAL A 233 6.21 19.14 -9.22
CA VAL A 233 6.66 20.18 -10.14
C VAL A 233 6.84 21.48 -9.37
N ARG A 234 8.03 22.07 -9.46
CA ARG A 234 8.27 23.46 -9.01
C ARG A 234 7.89 24.39 -10.14
N MET A 235 7.15 25.44 -9.84
CA MET A 235 6.73 26.42 -10.82
C MET A 235 6.67 27.83 -10.24
N GLY A 236 6.60 28.82 -11.10
CA GLY A 236 6.38 30.22 -10.75
C GLY A 236 4.88 30.57 -10.66
N GLU A 237 4.59 31.65 -9.96
CA GLU A 237 3.21 32.17 -9.85
C GLU A 237 2.69 32.67 -11.21
N GLU A 238 3.54 33.21 -12.06
CA GLU A 238 3.20 33.67 -13.42
C GLU A 238 2.70 32.50 -14.28
N GLU A 239 3.35 31.34 -14.19
CA GLU A 239 2.91 30.16 -14.91
C GLU A 239 1.55 29.65 -14.40
N LEU A 240 1.33 29.67 -13.10
CA LEU A 240 0.04 29.35 -12.51
C LEU A 240 -1.06 30.31 -13.01
N MET A 241 -0.78 31.61 -13.04
CA MET A 241 -1.72 32.59 -13.59
C MET A 241 -2.03 32.35 -15.07
N ARG A 242 -1.02 31.96 -15.86
CA ARG A 242 -1.22 31.60 -17.28
C ARG A 242 -2.07 30.33 -17.46
N LEU A 243 -1.90 29.33 -16.57
CA LEU A 243 -2.73 28.11 -16.57
C LEU A 243 -4.18 28.38 -16.20
N ASN A 244 -4.42 29.40 -15.39
CA ASN A 244 -5.71 29.89 -14.96
C ASN A 244 -6.74 28.79 -14.66
N PRO A 245 -6.49 27.91 -13.63
CA PRO A 245 -7.34 26.78 -13.33
C PRO A 245 -8.75 27.18 -12.90
N ARG A 246 -9.74 26.35 -13.22
CA ARG A 246 -11.13 26.52 -12.75
C ARG A 246 -11.34 26.08 -11.30
N THR A 247 -10.48 25.20 -10.80
CA THR A 247 -10.50 24.70 -9.42
C THR A 247 -9.10 24.75 -8.84
N TYR A 248 -8.99 25.28 -7.63
CA TYR A 248 -7.74 25.33 -6.87
C TYR A 248 -7.86 24.43 -5.63
N VAL A 249 -7.04 23.37 -5.58
CA VAL A 249 -6.93 22.51 -4.41
C VAL A 249 -5.59 22.79 -3.74
N TYR A 250 -5.58 22.94 -2.42
CA TYR A 250 -4.35 23.06 -1.65
C TYR A 250 -4.39 22.18 -0.42
N GLN A 251 -3.25 21.54 -0.14
CA GLN A 251 -3.18 20.62 0.99
C GLN A 251 -2.64 21.28 2.26
N THR A 252 -3.03 20.72 3.41
CA THR A 252 -2.38 20.93 4.70
C THR A 252 -1.80 19.60 5.18
N GLY A 253 -0.62 19.65 5.79
CA GLY A 253 0.09 18.45 6.27
C GLY A 253 1.56 18.74 6.46
N ARG A 254 2.40 17.71 6.49
CA ARG A 254 3.84 17.83 6.79
C ARG A 254 4.60 18.64 5.73
N MET A 255 4.19 18.55 4.47
CA MET A 255 4.80 19.32 3.40
C MET A 255 4.32 20.77 3.36
N ASN A 256 3.14 21.06 3.92
CA ASN A 256 2.51 22.38 3.97
C ASN A 256 1.81 22.59 5.33
N PRO A 257 2.56 22.75 6.42
CA PRO A 257 1.99 22.73 7.79
C PRO A 257 1.11 23.93 8.11
N SER A 258 1.36 25.07 7.46
CA SER A 258 0.61 26.32 7.69
C SER A 258 0.31 26.99 6.36
N PRO A 259 -0.58 26.42 5.54
CA PRO A 259 -0.87 26.96 4.23
C PRO A 259 -1.61 28.29 4.33
N VAL A 260 -1.11 29.30 3.63
CA VAL A 260 -1.87 30.54 3.39
C VAL A 260 -2.93 30.25 2.34
N ARG A 261 -4.16 30.70 2.58
CA ARG A 261 -5.26 30.48 1.63
C ARG A 261 -4.97 31.20 0.30
N PRO A 262 -5.30 30.59 -0.86
CA PRO A 262 -5.07 31.22 -2.16
C PRO A 262 -5.76 32.57 -2.33
N ASP A 263 -6.95 32.79 -1.77
CA ASP A 263 -7.71 34.03 -1.82
C ASP A 263 -7.13 35.16 -0.94
N GLU A 264 -6.24 34.83 0.01
CA GLU A 264 -5.51 35.79 0.83
C GLU A 264 -4.21 36.29 0.15
N ARG A 265 -3.82 35.65 -0.97
CA ARG A 265 -2.60 36.01 -1.72
C ARG A 265 -2.95 37.06 -2.77
N SER A 266 -2.36 38.23 -2.68
CA SER A 266 -2.69 39.41 -3.52
C SER A 266 -2.63 39.10 -5.02
N HIS A 267 -1.61 38.36 -5.47
CA HIS A 267 -1.40 38.05 -6.90
C HIS A 267 -2.37 36.99 -7.43
N PHE A 268 -2.95 36.15 -6.55
CA PHE A 268 -3.83 35.03 -6.97
C PHE A 268 -5.28 35.45 -7.23
N LYS A 269 -5.66 36.68 -6.89
CA LYS A 269 -7.02 37.21 -7.08
C LYS A 269 -7.49 37.22 -8.54
N LEU A 270 -6.54 37.13 -9.49
CA LEU A 270 -6.85 37.09 -10.93
C LEU A 270 -7.14 35.68 -11.44
N ILE A 271 -6.83 34.64 -10.66
CA ILE A 271 -7.08 33.24 -11.04
C ILE A 271 -8.58 32.94 -10.97
N ASP A 272 -9.13 32.32 -12.01
CA ASP A 272 -10.58 32.02 -12.10
C ASP A 272 -11.08 31.22 -10.88
N ALA A 273 -10.34 30.20 -10.45
CA ALA A 273 -10.69 29.44 -9.25
C ALA A 273 -10.81 30.32 -7.99
N VAL A 274 -9.93 31.32 -7.87
CA VAL A 274 -9.93 32.22 -6.70
C VAL A 274 -11.08 33.23 -6.79
N ARG A 275 -11.30 33.85 -7.96
CA ARG A 275 -12.42 34.77 -8.20
C ARG A 275 -13.77 34.12 -7.95
N ASN A 276 -13.93 32.88 -8.39
CA ASN A 276 -15.16 32.11 -8.30
C ASN A 276 -15.27 31.28 -7.00
N LYS A 277 -14.38 31.51 -6.03
CA LYS A 277 -14.33 30.80 -4.73
C LYS A 277 -14.29 29.26 -4.87
N ARG A 278 -13.76 28.76 -6.00
CA ARG A 278 -13.55 27.35 -6.28
C ARG A 278 -12.25 26.85 -5.67
N ILE A 279 -12.11 26.99 -4.35
CA ILE A 279 -10.92 26.69 -3.56
C ILE A 279 -11.26 25.59 -2.57
N LEU A 280 -10.52 24.46 -2.63
CA LEU A 280 -10.69 23.31 -1.74
C LEU A 280 -9.42 23.13 -0.90
N LYS A 281 -9.55 23.11 0.44
CA LYS A 281 -8.52 22.70 1.36
C LYS A 281 -8.65 21.22 1.68
N VAL A 282 -7.54 20.46 1.60
CA VAL A 282 -7.53 19.01 1.81
C VAL A 282 -6.41 18.56 2.73
N ASP A 283 -6.51 17.34 3.26
CA ASP A 283 -5.48 16.70 4.05
C ASP A 283 -4.44 16.01 3.15
N GLU A 284 -3.14 16.30 3.38
CA GLU A 284 -2.02 15.67 2.67
C GLU A 284 -2.05 14.14 2.79
N SER A 285 -2.42 13.59 3.95
CA SER A 285 -2.38 12.16 4.19
C SER A 285 -3.46 11.40 3.41
N VAL A 286 -4.56 12.08 3.07
CA VAL A 286 -5.67 11.51 2.28
C VAL A 286 -5.41 11.67 0.78
N PHE A 287 -4.85 12.80 0.34
CA PHE A 287 -4.69 13.11 -1.08
C PHE A 287 -3.32 12.75 -1.65
N SER A 288 -2.24 13.01 -0.93
CA SER A 288 -0.87 12.92 -1.48
C SER A 288 -0.12 11.65 -1.10
N ARG A 289 -0.63 10.87 -0.15
CA ARG A 289 -0.07 9.59 0.26
C ARG A 289 -0.86 8.48 -0.44
N PRO A 290 -0.21 7.64 -1.29
CA PRO A 290 -0.91 6.51 -1.91
C PRO A 290 -1.46 5.55 -0.85
N GLY A 291 -2.74 5.22 -0.88
CA GLY A 291 -3.37 4.33 0.09
C GLY A 291 -4.88 4.20 -0.11
N PRO A 292 -5.58 3.36 0.68
CA PRO A 292 -7.02 3.12 0.50
C PRO A 292 -7.87 4.39 0.61
N ARG A 293 -7.43 5.37 1.42
CA ARG A 293 -8.14 6.65 1.58
C ARG A 293 -8.10 7.54 0.34
N ASN A 294 -7.31 7.21 -0.69
CA ASN A 294 -7.37 7.97 -1.94
C ASN A 294 -8.72 7.84 -2.65
N VAL A 295 -9.51 6.79 -2.37
CA VAL A 295 -10.90 6.69 -2.86
C VAL A 295 -11.77 7.77 -2.22
N GLU A 296 -11.61 8.00 -0.91
CA GLU A 296 -12.27 9.13 -0.22
C GLU A 296 -11.86 10.48 -0.84
N ALA A 297 -10.58 10.64 -1.18
CA ALA A 297 -10.10 11.84 -1.87
C ALA A 297 -10.80 12.05 -3.23
N VAL A 298 -11.04 10.97 -3.98
CA VAL A 298 -11.81 11.03 -5.23
C VAL A 298 -13.24 11.47 -4.98
N GLU A 299 -13.92 10.90 -3.97
CA GLU A 299 -15.30 11.25 -3.59
C GLU A 299 -15.40 12.72 -3.18
N ILE A 300 -14.51 13.19 -2.31
CA ILE A 300 -14.46 14.59 -1.85
C ILE A 300 -14.25 15.55 -3.04
N LEU A 301 -13.28 15.23 -3.91
CA LEU A 301 -12.98 16.09 -5.04
C LEU A 301 -14.13 16.10 -6.07
N ALA A 302 -14.71 14.94 -6.38
CA ALA A 302 -15.82 14.85 -7.31
C ALA A 302 -17.05 15.63 -6.80
N ASP A 303 -17.38 15.48 -5.52
CA ASP A 303 -18.45 16.26 -4.91
C ASP A 303 -18.20 17.76 -5.02
N PHE A 304 -16.97 18.21 -4.74
CA PHE A 304 -16.59 19.60 -4.88
C PHE A 304 -16.64 20.09 -6.34
N LEU A 305 -16.23 19.27 -7.30
CA LEU A 305 -16.21 19.65 -8.71
C LEU A 305 -17.62 19.85 -9.28
N PHE A 306 -18.57 19.01 -8.90
CA PHE A 306 -19.87 18.91 -9.59
C PHE A 306 -21.08 19.37 -8.75
N ASN A 307 -21.05 19.25 -7.41
CA ASN A 307 -22.17 19.64 -6.55
C ASN A 307 -22.10 21.07 -6.02
N ASN A 308 -20.90 21.65 -5.93
CA ASN A 308 -20.77 23.08 -5.58
C ASN A 308 -21.08 23.98 -6.80
N LYS A 309 -22.27 23.86 -7.37
CA LYS A 309 -22.81 24.87 -8.25
C LYS A 309 -23.21 26.05 -7.37
N GLU A 310 -22.52 27.17 -7.60
CA GLU A 310 -22.75 28.54 -7.15
C GLU A 310 -23.93 28.73 -6.15
N LYS A 311 -23.58 29.02 -4.87
CA LYS A 311 -24.45 29.82 -4.01
C LYS A 311 -24.05 31.27 -4.14
#